data_13ac68a3a29e25a43137f3ab47a8a2ac
#
_entry.id   13ac68a3a29e25a43137f3ab47a8a2ac
#
_cell.length_a   1.000
_cell.length_b   1.000
_cell.length_c   1.000
_cell.angle_alpha   90.00
_cell.angle_beta   90.00
_cell.angle_gamma   90.00
#
_symmetry.space_group_name_H-M   'P 1'
#
loop_
_entity.id
_entity.type
_entity.pdbx_description
1 polymer ?
#
loop_
_entity_poly.entity_id
_entity_poly.type
_entity_poly.pdbx_seq_one_letter_code
_entity_poly.pdbx_strand_id
1 'polypeptide(L)'
;MDKNFEAQKTFEFINDFFGFDISIKSRKRNIVEARMMYAKLMKVYTNTSLTDIGLLINKDHATIIHYLKNFRYIKKQDREFSNKYDILSEVYEDFRKSWFDLERFDDKKRIQILESSLKSALDKKELYENYIKKIQRIDSIIQLIEERTPKGEEEYVESKINRMFNSIIFNP
;
A
#
# COMPACT_ATOMS: atom_id res chain seq x y z
N MET A 1 -5.56 27.86 0.03
CA MET A 1 -5.71 26.43 0.35
C MET A 1 -5.82 26.28 1.87
N ASP A 2 -6.87 25.66 2.34
CA ASP A 2 -7.07 25.47 3.78
C ASP A 2 -6.10 24.41 4.28
N LYS A 3 -5.16 24.83 5.18
CA LYS A 3 -4.12 23.95 5.76
C LYS A 3 -4.74 22.74 6.50
N ASN A 4 -5.94 22.92 7.05
CA ASN A 4 -6.65 21.88 7.74
C ASN A 4 -7.14 20.80 6.78
N PHE A 5 -7.52 21.15 5.56
CA PHE A 5 -8.01 20.22 4.56
C PHE A 5 -6.87 19.31 4.04
N GLU A 6 -5.69 19.87 3.73
CA GLU A 6 -4.51 19.07 3.31
C GLU A 6 -4.06 18.10 4.42
N ALA A 7 -4.09 18.57 5.65
CA ALA A 7 -3.75 17.74 6.81
C ALA A 7 -4.74 16.58 6.99
N GLN A 8 -6.04 16.84 6.84
CA GLN A 8 -7.09 15.83 6.93
C GLN A 8 -6.95 14.78 5.82
N LYS A 9 -6.72 15.21 4.57
CA LYS A 9 -6.51 14.30 3.44
C LYS A 9 -5.28 13.42 3.59
N THR A 10 -4.19 13.98 4.10
CA THR A 10 -2.99 13.19 4.41
C THR A 10 -3.26 12.17 5.52
N PHE A 11 -4.02 12.53 6.54
CA PHE A 11 -4.40 11.63 7.62
C PHE A 11 -5.26 10.46 7.12
N GLU A 12 -6.28 10.75 6.31
CA GLU A 12 -7.13 9.74 5.66
C GLU A 12 -6.29 8.80 4.80
N PHE A 13 -5.44 9.34 3.92
CA PHE A 13 -4.54 8.56 3.08
C PHE A 13 -3.66 7.59 3.88
N ILE A 14 -3.08 8.03 4.99
CA ILE A 14 -2.24 7.18 5.84
C ILE A 14 -3.06 6.05 6.48
N ASN A 15 -4.26 6.33 6.97
CA ASN A 15 -5.14 5.32 7.53
C ASN A 15 -5.50 4.25 6.50
N ASP A 16 -5.83 4.67 5.28
CA ASP A 16 -6.16 3.77 4.17
C ASP A 16 -4.95 2.93 3.75
N PHE A 17 -3.77 3.55 3.64
CA PHE A 17 -2.54 2.84 3.26
C PHE A 17 -2.15 1.75 4.26
N PHE A 18 -2.30 2.00 5.56
CA PHE A 18 -1.95 1.04 6.60
C PHE A 18 -3.10 0.12 7.01
N GLY A 19 -4.34 0.43 6.63
CA GLY A 19 -5.53 -0.33 6.99
C GLY A 19 -5.94 -0.22 8.45
N PHE A 20 -5.49 0.83 9.17
CA PHE A 20 -5.87 1.10 10.56
C PHE A 20 -5.78 2.60 10.89
N ASP A 21 -6.55 3.02 11.89
CA ASP A 21 -6.55 4.39 12.39
C ASP A 21 -5.31 4.68 13.25
N ILE A 22 -4.48 5.63 12.82
CA ILE A 22 -3.27 6.04 13.54
C ILE A 22 -3.56 6.96 14.75
N SER A 23 -4.79 7.47 14.91
CA SER A 23 -5.18 8.32 16.05
C SER A 23 -5.43 7.54 17.34
N ILE A 24 -5.69 6.23 17.26
CA ILE A 24 -6.04 5.37 18.40
C ILE A 24 -4.99 5.40 19.51
N LYS A 25 -5.39 5.23 20.76
CA LYS A 25 -4.48 5.16 21.90
C LYS A 25 -3.73 3.83 21.91
N SER A 26 -2.60 3.74 21.20
CA SER A 26 -1.77 2.54 21.14
C SER A 26 -0.28 2.89 21.06
N ARG A 27 0.57 2.01 21.62
CA ARG A 27 2.03 2.05 21.54
C ARG A 27 2.61 0.89 20.72
N LYS A 28 1.78 0.15 20.00
CA LYS A 28 2.24 -0.92 19.11
C LYS A 28 3.18 -0.35 18.06
N ARG A 29 4.25 -1.07 17.75
CA ARG A 29 5.32 -0.63 16.85
C ARG A 29 4.78 -0.16 15.50
N ASN A 30 3.93 -0.94 14.85
CA ASN A 30 3.35 -0.59 13.55
C ASN A 30 2.58 0.75 13.56
N ILE A 31 1.84 1.04 14.63
CA ILE A 31 1.08 2.30 14.77
C ILE A 31 2.01 3.48 15.03
N VAL A 32 3.06 3.28 15.83
CA VAL A 32 4.06 4.31 16.10
C VAL A 32 4.87 4.63 14.83
N GLU A 33 5.26 3.62 14.06
CA GLU A 33 5.93 3.78 12.77
C GLU A 33 5.05 4.54 11.77
N ALA A 34 3.78 4.19 11.64
CA ALA A 34 2.84 4.91 10.77
C ALA A 34 2.68 6.38 11.17
N ARG A 35 2.63 6.70 12.47
CA ARG A 35 2.61 8.08 12.97
C ARG A 35 3.89 8.85 12.64
N MET A 36 5.06 8.19 12.73
CA MET A 36 6.33 8.81 12.34
C MET A 36 6.36 9.13 10.84
N MET A 37 5.86 8.20 10.01
CA MET A 37 5.76 8.39 8.56
C MET A 37 4.76 9.51 8.22
N TYR A 38 3.60 9.53 8.86
CA TYR A 38 2.62 10.63 8.76
C TYR A 38 3.25 11.98 9.10
N ALA A 39 3.88 12.10 10.28
CA ALA A 39 4.51 13.34 10.71
C ALA A 39 5.62 13.79 9.74
N LYS A 40 6.35 12.84 9.14
CA LYS A 40 7.38 13.12 8.15
C LYS A 40 6.80 13.61 6.84
N LEU A 41 5.75 12.98 6.31
CA LEU A 41 5.06 13.43 5.10
C LEU A 41 4.49 14.84 5.31
N MET A 42 3.76 15.06 6.40
CA MET A 42 3.23 16.38 6.73
C MET A 42 4.31 17.45 6.75
N LYS A 43 5.48 17.15 7.36
CA LYS A 43 6.59 18.12 7.44
C LYS A 43 7.27 18.36 6.09
N VAL A 44 7.27 17.41 5.19
CA VAL A 44 7.92 17.52 3.86
C VAL A 44 7.02 18.23 2.86
N TYR A 45 5.74 17.87 2.85
CA TYR A 45 4.83 18.26 1.78
C TYR A 45 3.87 19.39 2.17
N THR A 46 3.77 19.74 3.46
CA THR A 46 2.87 20.79 3.94
C THR A 46 3.59 21.83 4.78
N ASN A 47 2.99 23.03 4.89
CA ASN A 47 3.42 24.08 5.80
C ASN A 47 2.65 24.05 7.14
N THR A 48 2.12 22.88 7.50
CA THR A 48 1.34 22.69 8.73
C THR A 48 2.23 22.76 9.96
N SER A 49 1.74 23.38 11.03
CA SER A 49 2.47 23.48 12.30
C SER A 49 2.58 22.11 12.98
N LEU A 50 3.61 21.91 13.81
CA LEU A 50 3.77 20.64 14.55
C LEU A 50 2.61 20.38 15.52
N THR A 51 1.98 21.43 16.01
CA THR A 51 0.79 21.34 16.86
C THR A 51 -0.39 20.79 16.07
N ASP A 52 -0.64 21.35 14.88
CA ASP A 52 -1.75 20.92 14.03
C ASP A 52 -1.54 19.49 13.51
N ILE A 53 -0.29 19.13 13.17
CA ILE A 53 0.07 17.74 12.83
C ILE A 53 -0.29 16.80 13.99
N GLY A 54 -0.02 17.21 15.21
CA GLY A 54 -0.28 16.43 16.42
C GLY A 54 -1.77 16.24 16.69
N LEU A 55 -2.58 17.29 16.48
CA LEU A 55 -4.01 17.28 16.78
C LEU A 55 -4.76 16.12 16.11
N LEU A 56 -4.52 15.87 14.82
CA LEU A 56 -5.20 14.80 14.07
C LEU A 56 -4.88 13.38 14.57
N ILE A 57 -3.71 13.20 15.18
CA ILE A 57 -3.30 11.89 15.73
C ILE A 57 -3.34 11.84 17.26
N ASN A 58 -4.03 12.77 17.90
CA ASN A 58 -4.14 12.91 19.36
C ASN A 58 -2.78 12.92 20.08
N LYS A 59 -1.83 13.71 19.56
CA LYS A 59 -0.49 13.91 20.11
C LYS A 59 -0.13 15.38 20.23
N ASP A 60 0.70 15.70 21.20
CA ASP A 60 1.27 17.03 21.37
C ASP A 60 2.43 17.29 20.40
N HIS A 61 2.82 18.56 20.26
CA HIS A 61 3.93 18.98 19.41
C HIS A 61 5.27 18.35 19.82
N ALA A 62 5.50 18.10 21.12
CA ALA A 62 6.71 17.47 21.61
C ALA A 62 6.84 16.03 21.14
N THR A 63 5.71 15.29 21.10
CA THR A 63 5.64 13.95 20.50
C THR A 63 5.97 13.98 19.01
N ILE A 64 5.47 14.98 18.28
CA ILE A 64 5.78 15.11 16.84
C ILE A 64 7.28 15.39 16.63
N ILE A 65 7.90 16.24 17.43
CA ILE A 65 9.35 16.46 17.40
C ILE A 65 10.10 15.15 17.64
N HIS A 66 9.67 14.38 18.63
CA HIS A 66 10.27 13.06 18.93
C HIS A 66 10.13 12.09 17.75
N TYR A 67 8.95 12.03 17.12
CA TYR A 67 8.74 11.21 15.93
C TYR A 67 9.67 11.59 14.77
N LEU A 68 9.83 12.88 14.49
CA LEU A 68 10.71 13.37 13.42
C LEU A 68 12.20 13.10 13.69
N LYS A 69 12.64 13.18 14.96
CA LYS A 69 14.01 12.81 15.36
C LYS A 69 14.25 11.31 15.17
N ASN A 70 13.35 10.49 15.71
CA ASN A 70 13.47 9.04 15.64
C ASN A 70 13.33 8.51 14.21
N PHE A 71 12.51 9.14 13.38
CA PHE A 71 12.37 8.78 11.97
C PHE A 71 13.73 8.72 11.26
N ARG A 72 14.58 9.75 11.45
CA ARG A 72 15.92 9.79 10.82
C ARG A 72 16.82 8.64 11.27
N TYR A 73 16.73 8.28 12.55
CA TYR A 73 17.52 7.22 13.12
C TYR A 73 17.04 5.85 12.62
N ILE A 74 15.74 5.59 12.72
CA ILE A 74 15.14 4.31 12.33
C ILE A 74 15.30 4.08 10.82
N LYS A 75 15.08 5.10 9.98
CA LYS A 75 15.26 4.99 8.53
C LYS A 75 16.68 4.55 8.14
N LYS A 76 17.70 4.87 8.94
CA LYS A 76 19.08 4.45 8.67
C LYS A 76 19.37 3.01 9.11
N GLN A 77 18.67 2.52 10.13
CA GLN A 77 19.02 1.23 10.77
C GLN A 77 18.05 0.11 10.39
N ASP A 78 16.81 0.45 10.08
CA ASP A 78 15.76 -0.50 9.76
C ASP A 78 15.41 -0.42 8.27
N ARG A 79 15.88 -1.42 7.51
CA ARG A 79 15.66 -1.50 6.06
C ARG A 79 14.18 -1.69 5.72
N GLU A 80 13.44 -2.42 6.55
CA GLU A 80 12.01 -2.64 6.34
C GLU A 80 11.23 -1.33 6.49
N PHE A 81 11.52 -0.57 7.55
CA PHE A 81 10.96 0.76 7.77
C PHE A 81 11.30 1.71 6.62
N SER A 82 12.56 1.71 6.15
CA SER A 82 12.98 2.56 5.03
C SER A 82 12.21 2.23 3.76
N ASN A 83 12.15 0.96 3.37
CA ASN A 83 11.42 0.53 2.18
C ASN A 83 9.93 0.88 2.25
N LYS A 84 9.32 0.66 3.41
CA LYS A 84 7.91 1.03 3.67
C LYS A 84 7.65 2.52 3.46
N TYR A 85 8.56 3.36 3.98
CA TYR A 85 8.43 4.81 3.81
C TYR A 85 8.67 5.25 2.36
N ASP A 86 9.61 4.64 1.66
CA ASP A 86 9.91 5.00 0.28
C ASP A 86 8.72 4.68 -0.64
N ILE A 87 8.09 3.51 -0.49
CA ILE A 87 6.85 3.14 -1.18
C ILE A 87 5.72 4.11 -0.80
N LEU A 88 5.52 4.36 0.49
CA LEU A 88 4.50 5.28 0.97
C LEU A 88 4.68 6.69 0.38
N SER A 89 5.92 7.19 0.32
CA SER A 89 6.23 8.52 -0.18
C SER A 89 5.94 8.64 -1.68
N GLU A 90 6.27 7.63 -2.47
CA GLU A 90 5.99 7.57 -3.91
C GLU A 90 4.47 7.56 -4.18
N VAL A 91 3.73 6.67 -3.51
CA VAL A 91 2.26 6.60 -3.65
C VAL A 91 1.59 7.89 -3.17
N TYR A 92 2.12 8.52 -2.10
CA TYR A 92 1.60 9.78 -1.60
C TYR A 92 1.84 10.95 -2.57
N GLU A 93 2.99 10.99 -3.25
CA GLU A 93 3.25 12.01 -4.27
C GLU A 93 2.24 11.94 -5.42
N ASP A 94 1.91 10.75 -5.88
CA ASP A 94 0.93 10.55 -6.95
C ASP A 94 -0.50 10.86 -6.47
N PHE A 95 -0.86 10.45 -5.25
CA PHE A 95 -2.10 10.84 -4.61
C PHE A 95 -2.23 12.37 -4.49
N ARG A 96 -1.17 13.02 -4.04
CA ARG A 96 -1.14 14.48 -3.87
C ARG A 96 -1.28 15.21 -5.22
N LYS A 97 -0.61 14.75 -6.27
CA LYS A 97 -0.74 15.32 -7.61
C LYS A 97 -2.19 15.21 -8.12
N SER A 98 -2.78 14.03 -8.05
CA SER A 98 -4.16 13.79 -8.49
C SER A 98 -5.15 14.69 -7.75
N TRP A 99 -4.93 14.89 -6.46
CA TRP A 99 -5.77 15.73 -5.63
C TRP A 99 -5.61 17.24 -5.93
N PHE A 100 -4.39 17.73 -6.13
CA PHE A 100 -4.14 19.12 -6.55
C PHE A 100 -4.74 19.43 -7.92
N ASP A 101 -4.68 18.48 -8.84
CA ASP A 101 -5.26 18.64 -10.17
C ASP A 101 -6.80 18.72 -10.07
N LEU A 102 -7.42 17.94 -9.19
CA LEU A 102 -8.86 17.99 -8.93
C LEU A 102 -9.34 19.34 -8.37
N GLU A 103 -8.56 20.00 -7.51
CA GLU A 103 -8.93 21.33 -6.99
C GLU A 103 -8.80 22.47 -8.03
N ARG A 104 -7.97 22.28 -9.05
CA ARG A 104 -7.74 23.30 -10.09
C ARG A 104 -8.80 23.37 -11.16
N PHE A 105 -9.61 22.32 -11.27
CA PHE A 105 -10.62 22.21 -12.31
C PHE A 105 -12.01 22.62 -11.81
N ASP A 106 -12.85 23.15 -12.74
CA ASP A 106 -14.27 23.31 -12.49
C ASP A 106 -14.94 21.94 -12.23
N ASP A 107 -16.11 21.94 -11.62
CA ASP A 107 -16.78 20.70 -11.20
C ASP A 107 -16.99 19.71 -12.35
N LYS A 108 -17.17 20.19 -13.57
CA LYS A 108 -17.39 19.36 -14.75
C LYS A 108 -16.12 18.57 -15.12
N LYS A 109 -14.96 19.21 -15.08
CA LYS A 109 -13.66 18.52 -15.32
C LYS A 109 -13.31 17.59 -14.18
N ARG A 110 -13.64 17.97 -12.92
CA ARG A 110 -13.44 17.09 -11.75
C ARG A 110 -14.24 15.80 -11.91
N ILE A 111 -15.51 15.88 -12.29
CA ILE A 111 -16.35 14.69 -12.55
C ILE A 111 -15.72 13.82 -13.64
N GLN A 112 -15.30 14.38 -14.76
CA GLN A 112 -14.69 13.65 -15.86
C GLN A 112 -13.41 12.91 -15.45
N ILE A 113 -12.54 13.53 -14.63
CA ILE A 113 -11.32 12.92 -14.11
C ILE A 113 -11.67 11.77 -13.15
N LEU A 114 -12.66 11.96 -12.27
CA LEU A 114 -13.10 10.93 -11.33
C LEU A 114 -13.72 9.73 -12.06
N GLU A 115 -14.53 9.96 -13.08
CA GLU A 115 -15.12 8.91 -13.90
C GLU A 115 -14.04 8.09 -14.63
N SER A 116 -13.04 8.76 -15.21
CA SER A 116 -11.92 8.06 -15.87
C SER A 116 -11.08 7.24 -14.90
N SER A 117 -10.82 7.78 -13.71
CA SER A 117 -10.08 7.08 -12.64
C SER A 117 -10.87 5.88 -12.10
N LEU A 118 -12.17 6.02 -11.91
CA LEU A 118 -13.06 4.95 -11.49
C LEU A 118 -13.08 3.82 -12.54
N LYS A 119 -13.21 4.17 -13.83
CA LYS A 119 -13.16 3.20 -14.91
C LYS A 119 -11.86 2.41 -14.91
N SER A 120 -10.71 3.09 -14.81
CA SER A 120 -9.40 2.43 -14.73
C SER A 120 -9.27 1.50 -13.50
N ALA A 121 -9.84 1.90 -12.37
CA ALA A 121 -9.85 1.08 -11.16
C ALA A 121 -10.73 -0.17 -11.32
N LEU A 122 -11.87 -0.04 -11.99
CA LEU A 122 -12.77 -1.17 -12.29
C LEU A 122 -12.12 -2.15 -13.26
N ASP A 123 -11.47 -1.68 -14.32
CA ASP A 123 -10.75 -2.50 -15.28
C ASP A 123 -9.63 -3.30 -14.58
N LYS A 124 -8.89 -2.66 -13.67
CA LYS A 124 -7.87 -3.33 -12.85
C LYS A 124 -8.49 -4.38 -11.92
N LYS A 125 -9.62 -4.07 -11.27
CA LYS A 125 -10.32 -5.01 -10.41
C LYS A 125 -10.73 -6.28 -11.17
N GLU A 126 -11.33 -6.12 -12.34
CA GLU A 126 -11.70 -7.26 -13.20
C GLU A 126 -10.47 -8.11 -13.59
N LEU A 127 -9.37 -7.45 -13.93
CA LEU A 127 -8.11 -8.13 -14.22
C LEU A 127 -7.63 -8.96 -13.02
N TYR A 128 -7.63 -8.37 -11.81
CA TYR A 128 -7.24 -9.09 -10.60
C TYR A 128 -8.18 -10.26 -10.25
N GLU A 129 -9.49 -10.07 -10.40
CA GLU A 129 -10.45 -11.17 -10.19
C GLU A 129 -10.19 -12.34 -11.15
N ASN A 130 -9.84 -12.07 -12.40
CA ASN A 130 -9.47 -13.08 -13.37
C ASN A 130 -8.14 -13.78 -13.00
N TYR A 131 -7.15 -13.05 -12.48
CA TYR A 131 -5.92 -13.65 -11.97
C TYR A 131 -6.18 -14.52 -10.74
N ILE A 132 -7.00 -14.06 -9.79
CA ILE A 132 -7.37 -14.84 -8.60
C ILE A 132 -8.04 -16.16 -9.01
N LYS A 133 -8.99 -16.14 -9.95
CA LYS A 133 -9.63 -17.36 -10.46
C LYS A 133 -8.62 -18.33 -11.09
N LYS A 134 -7.62 -17.82 -11.83
CA LYS A 134 -6.54 -18.64 -12.39
C LYS A 134 -5.67 -19.26 -11.29
N ILE A 135 -5.28 -18.46 -10.29
CA ILE A 135 -4.45 -18.90 -9.15
C ILE A 135 -5.22 -19.98 -8.37
N GLN A 136 -6.48 -19.77 -8.03
CA GLN A 136 -7.30 -20.75 -7.31
C GLN A 136 -7.41 -22.09 -8.05
N ARG A 137 -7.47 -22.05 -9.39
CA ARG A 137 -7.45 -23.28 -10.21
C ARG A 137 -6.09 -23.97 -10.16
N ILE A 138 -4.99 -23.22 -10.10
CA ILE A 138 -3.63 -23.76 -10.03
C ILE A 138 -3.35 -24.25 -8.60
N ASP A 139 -3.77 -23.53 -7.56
CA ASP A 139 -3.60 -23.91 -6.16
C ASP A 139 -4.16 -25.31 -5.86
N SER A 140 -5.34 -25.63 -6.37
CA SER A 140 -5.92 -26.96 -6.17
C SER A 140 -5.09 -28.07 -6.81
N ILE A 141 -4.41 -27.78 -7.93
CA ILE A 141 -3.50 -28.72 -8.59
C ILE A 141 -2.19 -28.83 -7.81
N ILE A 142 -1.64 -27.72 -7.35
CA ILE A 142 -0.42 -27.67 -6.53
C ILE A 142 -0.63 -28.47 -5.23
N GLN A 143 -1.70 -28.22 -4.50
CA GLN A 143 -2.06 -28.96 -3.30
C GLN A 143 -2.14 -30.46 -3.56
N LEU A 144 -2.79 -30.86 -4.64
CA LEU A 144 -2.93 -32.27 -5.01
C LEU A 144 -1.57 -32.92 -5.35
N ILE A 145 -0.64 -32.16 -5.93
CA ILE A 145 0.73 -32.59 -6.19
C ILE A 145 1.51 -32.71 -4.88
N GLU A 146 1.44 -31.71 -4.02
CA GLU A 146 2.12 -31.69 -2.71
C GLU A 146 1.66 -32.83 -1.80
N GLU A 147 0.34 -33.07 -1.71
CA GLU A 147 -0.23 -34.16 -0.91
C GLU A 147 0.17 -35.56 -1.39
N ARG A 148 0.46 -35.72 -2.69
CA ARG A 148 0.75 -37.01 -3.32
C ARG A 148 2.22 -37.23 -3.63
N THR A 149 3.07 -36.22 -3.43
CA THR A 149 4.51 -36.32 -3.65
C THR A 149 5.22 -36.66 -2.34
N PRO A 150 5.83 -37.85 -2.20
CA PRO A 150 6.67 -38.17 -1.04
C PRO A 150 7.86 -37.20 -0.97
N LYS A 151 8.26 -36.85 0.25
CA LYS A 151 9.46 -36.02 0.46
C LYS A 151 10.70 -36.67 -0.15
N GLY A 152 11.37 -35.93 -1.02
CA GLY A 152 12.60 -36.39 -1.71
C GLY A 152 12.35 -36.96 -3.10
N GLU A 153 11.08 -37.04 -3.55
CA GLU A 153 10.74 -37.48 -4.90
C GLU A 153 10.26 -36.36 -5.84
N GLU A 154 10.50 -35.11 -5.46
CA GLU A 154 10.03 -33.92 -6.18
C GLU A 154 10.54 -33.91 -7.63
N GLU A 155 11.82 -34.20 -7.88
CA GLU A 155 12.41 -34.25 -9.23
C GLU A 155 11.78 -35.35 -10.10
N TYR A 156 11.45 -36.48 -9.49
CA TYR A 156 10.80 -37.58 -10.20
C TYR A 156 9.38 -37.22 -10.62
N VAL A 157 8.61 -36.59 -9.73
CA VAL A 157 7.25 -36.15 -10.02
C VAL A 157 7.26 -35.05 -11.07
N GLU A 158 8.18 -34.08 -10.99
CA GLU A 158 8.38 -33.04 -12.00
C GLU A 158 8.67 -33.62 -13.38
N SER A 159 9.58 -34.60 -13.45
CA SER A 159 9.90 -35.31 -14.68
C SER A 159 8.68 -36.05 -15.30
N LYS A 160 7.81 -36.61 -14.47
CA LYS A 160 6.56 -37.26 -14.93
C LYS A 160 5.56 -36.23 -15.44
N ILE A 161 5.37 -35.13 -14.74
CA ILE A 161 4.46 -34.05 -15.14
C ILE A 161 4.92 -33.47 -16.49
N ASN A 162 6.21 -33.18 -16.63
CA ASN A 162 6.78 -32.66 -17.89
C ASN A 162 6.57 -33.65 -19.08
N ARG A 163 6.72 -34.94 -18.85
CA ARG A 163 6.42 -35.94 -19.88
C ARG A 163 4.94 -35.99 -20.27
N MET A 164 4.06 -35.84 -19.26
CA MET A 164 2.60 -35.78 -19.52
C MET A 164 2.24 -34.57 -20.37
N PHE A 165 2.74 -33.39 -20.02
CA PHE A 165 2.49 -32.15 -20.77
C PHE A 165 3.05 -32.22 -22.19
N ASN A 166 4.25 -32.77 -22.38
CA ASN A 166 4.85 -32.92 -23.68
C ASN A 166 4.01 -33.93 -24.54
N SER A 167 3.43 -34.99 -23.96
CA SER A 167 2.58 -35.92 -24.69
C SER A 167 1.23 -35.29 -25.10
N ILE A 168 0.71 -34.35 -24.34
CA ILE A 168 -0.55 -33.63 -24.65
C ILE A 168 -0.33 -32.60 -25.77
N ILE A 169 0.85 -31.93 -25.78
CA ILE A 169 1.17 -30.91 -26.78
C ILE A 169 1.49 -31.51 -28.15
N PHE A 170 2.06 -32.72 -28.20
CA PHE A 170 2.47 -33.39 -29.44
C PHE A 170 1.44 -34.39 -30.03
N ASN A 171 0.32 -34.62 -29.35
CA ASN A 171 -0.83 -35.37 -29.89
C ASN A 171 -2.10 -34.51 -29.79
N PRO A 172 -2.37 -33.63 -30.77
CA PRO A 172 -3.61 -32.84 -30.83
C PRO A 172 -4.83 -33.73 -31.18
#